data_d85390878fd36a41e4e517a5180409f4
#
_entry.id   d85390878fd36a41e4e517a5180409f4
#
_cell.length_a   1.000
_cell.length_b   1.000
_cell.length_c   1.000
_cell.angle_alpha   90.00
_cell.angle_beta   90.00
_cell.angle_gamma   90.00
#
_symmetry.space_group_name_H-M   'P 1'
#
loop_
_entity.id
_entity.type
_entity.pdbx_description
1 polymer ?
#
loop_
_entity_poly.entity_id
_entity_poly.type
_entity_poly.pdbx_seq_one_letter_code
_entity_poly.pdbx_strand_id
1 'polypeptide(L)'
;TVEPVLDGPYQPTTFKPPNDYWLLISSNTDGVVYESTNNSDFWTAVIAVEPHVSPTNRQYVLFGENKQFNVENSSDKWKFFEMFKGSSQSDFSNRRTLTSDNRLVGMLKYGGRVWTFHGETPRATTDSSSTADLNNISIIIHSEFYIIPRSQESKCNEYINNGLPPIQNTR
;
A
#
# COMPACT_ATOMS: atom_id res chain seq x y z
N THR A 1 -25.18 -17.66 4.73
CA THR A 1 -23.80 -17.71 5.16
C THR A 1 -23.38 -16.39 5.76
N VAL A 2 -22.53 -16.46 6.72
CA VAL A 2 -22.02 -15.28 7.43
C VAL A 2 -20.73 -14.82 6.77
N GLU A 3 -20.64 -13.52 6.50
CA GLU A 3 -19.41 -12.96 5.96
C GLU A 3 -18.27 -13.15 6.95
N PRO A 4 -17.07 -13.46 6.48
CA PRO A 4 -15.93 -13.57 7.37
C PRO A 4 -15.68 -12.25 8.07
N VAL A 5 -15.30 -12.32 9.35
CA VAL A 5 -14.91 -11.13 10.10
C VAL A 5 -13.51 -10.75 9.66
N LEU A 6 -13.30 -9.48 9.34
CA LEU A 6 -11.99 -8.99 9.01
C LEU A 6 -11.07 -9.07 10.22
N ASP A 7 -9.82 -9.46 10.00
CA ASP A 7 -8.83 -9.54 11.05
C ASP A 7 -8.23 -8.15 11.26
N GLY A 8 -8.69 -7.46 12.28
CA GLY A 8 -8.28 -6.10 12.56
C GLY A 8 -9.48 -5.24 12.93
N PRO A 9 -9.34 -3.89 12.93
CA PRO A 9 -8.12 -3.18 12.52
C PRO A 9 -7.00 -3.24 13.54
N TYR A 10 -5.79 -3.29 13.03
CA TYR A 10 -4.59 -3.21 13.85
C TYR A 10 -4.06 -1.79 13.82
N GLN A 11 -3.42 -1.37 14.89
CA GLN A 11 -2.86 -0.02 14.98
C GLN A 11 -1.56 0.09 14.18
N PRO A 12 -1.17 1.31 13.78
CA PRO A 12 0.10 1.51 13.11
C PRO A 12 1.24 0.84 13.85
N THR A 13 2.09 0.14 13.11
CA THR A 13 3.15 -0.63 13.74
C THR A 13 4.24 -0.94 12.73
N THR A 14 5.35 -1.45 13.23
CA THR A 14 6.43 -1.96 12.41
C THR A 14 6.51 -3.45 12.67
N PHE A 15 6.45 -4.25 11.62
CA PHE A 15 6.56 -5.69 11.79
C PHE A 15 6.98 -6.34 10.48
N LYS A 16 7.35 -7.60 10.59
CA LYS A 16 7.73 -8.41 9.44
C LYS A 16 6.48 -9.16 9.00
N PRO A 17 5.85 -8.75 7.90
CA PRO A 17 4.60 -9.40 7.51
C PRO A 17 4.86 -10.84 7.08
N PRO A 18 3.95 -11.75 7.42
CA PRO A 18 4.09 -13.13 6.96
C PRO A 18 3.84 -13.21 5.46
N ASN A 19 4.41 -14.23 4.83
CA ASN A 19 4.09 -14.52 3.44
C ASN A 19 2.64 -15.01 3.34
N ASP A 20 2.03 -14.80 2.18
CA ASP A 20 0.70 -15.32 1.87
C ASP A 20 -0.44 -14.60 2.58
N TYR A 21 -0.20 -13.37 3.05
CA TYR A 21 -1.26 -12.56 3.65
C TYR A 21 -1.27 -11.18 3.05
N TRP A 22 -2.44 -10.72 2.64
CA TRP A 22 -2.64 -9.34 2.24
C TRP A 22 -2.72 -8.44 3.46
N LEU A 23 -2.05 -7.31 3.40
CA LEU A 23 -2.26 -6.23 4.34
C LEU A 23 -3.16 -5.22 3.66
N LEU A 24 -4.33 -4.99 4.22
CA LEU A 24 -5.28 -4.03 3.70
C LEU A 24 -5.22 -2.79 4.58
N ILE A 25 -4.61 -1.75 4.07
CA ILE A 25 -4.26 -0.56 4.84
C ILE A 25 -5.25 0.55 4.55
N SER A 26 -5.81 1.13 5.60
CA SER A 26 -6.77 2.21 5.48
C SER A 26 -6.05 3.54 5.68
N SER A 27 -5.87 4.29 4.59
CA SER A 27 -5.14 5.55 4.64
C SER A 27 -6.10 6.69 4.96
N ASN A 28 -5.83 7.44 6.01
CA ASN A 28 -6.70 8.53 6.44
C ASN A 28 -6.15 9.91 6.13
N THR A 29 -4.88 10.02 5.75
CA THR A 29 -4.25 11.31 5.56
C THR A 29 -3.37 11.30 4.33
N ASP A 30 -3.08 12.49 3.83
CA ASP A 30 -2.06 12.68 2.82
C ASP A 30 -0.69 12.33 3.42
N GLY A 31 0.15 11.71 2.63
CA GLY A 31 1.50 11.40 3.08
C GLY A 31 1.84 9.92 2.97
N VAL A 32 2.80 9.49 3.77
CA VAL A 32 3.30 8.11 3.71
C VAL A 32 2.28 7.15 4.30
N VAL A 33 1.88 6.15 3.52
CA VAL A 33 0.97 5.11 3.97
C VAL A 33 1.76 4.00 4.64
N TYR A 34 2.76 3.48 3.94
CA TYR A 34 3.68 2.51 4.52
C TYR A 34 5.02 2.62 3.81
N GLU A 35 6.04 2.09 4.45
CA GLU A 35 7.39 2.03 3.88
C GLU A 35 8.07 0.77 4.36
N SER A 36 8.96 0.23 3.53
CA SER A 36 9.77 -0.90 3.96
C SER A 36 10.91 -0.38 4.83
N THR A 37 11.41 -1.24 5.72
CA THR A 37 12.62 -0.91 6.43
C THR A 37 13.81 -1.01 5.49
N ASN A 38 14.90 -0.37 5.86
CA ASN A 38 16.10 -0.37 5.03
C ASN A 38 16.56 -1.79 4.76
N ASN A 39 16.64 -2.11 3.47
CA ASN A 39 17.12 -3.38 2.97
C ASN A 39 18.05 -3.03 1.82
N SER A 40 19.26 -3.56 1.82
CA SER A 40 20.27 -3.16 0.85
C SER A 40 19.86 -3.39 -0.60
N ASP A 41 18.88 -4.25 -0.83
CA ASP A 41 18.50 -4.63 -2.18
C ASP A 41 17.20 -4.00 -2.67
N PHE A 42 16.40 -3.44 -1.76
CA PHE A 42 15.04 -3.07 -2.15
C PHE A 42 14.43 -2.10 -1.15
N TRP A 43 13.90 -1.00 -1.67
CA TRP A 43 13.13 -0.05 -0.88
C TRP A 43 11.82 0.21 -1.59
N THR A 44 10.72 0.17 -0.84
CA THR A 44 9.41 0.48 -1.38
C THR A 44 8.62 1.29 -0.37
N ALA A 45 7.72 2.11 -0.88
CA ALA A 45 6.83 2.91 -0.04
C ALA A 45 5.62 3.28 -0.87
N VAL A 46 4.51 3.53 -0.20
CA VAL A 46 3.33 4.09 -0.86
C VAL A 46 3.01 5.42 -0.20
N ILE A 47 2.84 6.44 -1.03
CA ILE A 47 2.45 7.77 -0.56
C ILE A 47 1.08 8.12 -1.12
N ALA A 48 0.27 8.77 -0.31
CA ALA A 48 -1.07 9.18 -0.66
C ALA A 48 -1.10 10.67 -0.96
N VAL A 49 -1.78 11.04 -2.05
CA VAL A 49 -1.94 12.43 -2.44
C VAL A 49 -3.44 12.70 -2.58
N GLU A 50 -3.91 13.74 -1.91
CA GLU A 50 -5.32 14.11 -1.95
C GLU A 50 -5.74 14.55 -3.36
N PRO A 51 -7.05 14.61 -3.62
CA PRO A 51 -7.54 15.06 -4.94
C PRO A 51 -7.15 16.50 -5.24
N HIS A 52 -7.05 16.79 -6.54
CA HIS A 52 -6.88 18.14 -7.06
C HIS A 52 -5.62 18.83 -6.58
N VAL A 53 -4.49 18.16 -6.77
CA VAL A 53 -3.18 18.72 -6.47
C VAL A 53 -2.46 18.99 -7.79
N SER A 54 -2.12 20.24 -8.03
CA SER A 54 -1.31 20.61 -9.19
C SER A 54 0.12 20.11 -8.99
N PRO A 55 0.88 19.92 -10.09
CA PRO A 55 2.25 19.44 -9.95
C PRO A 55 3.04 20.27 -8.96
N THR A 56 3.64 19.62 -8.00
CA THR A 56 4.41 20.28 -6.97
C THR A 56 5.40 19.31 -6.35
N ASN A 57 6.47 19.87 -5.81
CA ASN A 57 7.45 19.07 -5.09
C ASN A 57 7.04 19.01 -3.63
N ARG A 58 7.04 17.80 -3.08
CA ARG A 58 6.69 17.58 -1.68
C ARG A 58 7.79 16.84 -0.97
N GLN A 59 7.96 17.16 0.30
CA GLN A 59 8.93 16.52 1.15
C GLN A 59 8.27 15.38 1.92
N TYR A 60 8.95 14.25 1.96
CA TYR A 60 8.51 13.08 2.72
C TYR A 60 9.69 12.56 3.53
N VAL A 61 9.40 12.01 4.70
CA VAL A 61 10.44 11.31 5.48
C VAL A 61 10.28 9.82 5.24
N LEU A 62 11.24 9.23 4.56
CA LEU A 62 11.26 7.80 4.27
C LEU A 62 12.58 7.25 4.78
N PHE A 63 12.50 6.17 5.54
CA PHE A 63 13.69 5.50 6.07
C PHE A 63 14.56 6.46 6.89
N GLY A 64 13.91 7.41 7.57
CA GLY A 64 14.61 8.39 8.38
C GLY A 64 15.28 9.53 7.63
N GLU A 65 15.07 9.62 6.31
CA GLU A 65 15.68 10.65 5.49
C GLU A 65 14.61 11.47 4.79
N ASN A 66 14.92 12.75 4.57
CA ASN A 66 14.04 13.61 3.78
C ASN A 66 14.17 13.24 2.31
N LYS A 67 13.03 12.98 1.68
CA LYS A 67 12.94 12.71 0.24
C LYS A 67 11.99 13.69 -0.38
N GLN A 68 12.31 14.14 -1.58
CA GLN A 68 11.47 15.07 -2.32
C GLN A 68 10.96 14.39 -3.58
N PHE A 69 9.65 14.40 -3.76
CA PHE A 69 9.03 13.83 -4.96
C PHE A 69 8.14 14.88 -5.59
N ASN A 70 8.13 14.89 -6.93
CA ASN A 70 7.17 15.70 -7.67
C ASN A 70 5.89 14.89 -7.78
N VAL A 71 4.80 15.42 -7.25
CA VAL A 71 3.52 14.71 -7.22
C VAL A 71 2.44 15.59 -7.83
N GLU A 72 1.43 14.93 -8.40
CA GLU A 72 0.24 15.61 -8.87
C GLU A 72 -0.93 14.64 -8.84
N ASN A 73 -2.12 15.18 -8.71
CA ASN A 73 -3.34 14.39 -8.75
C ASN A 73 -4.45 15.27 -9.30
N SER A 74 -4.76 15.08 -10.59
CA SER A 74 -5.83 15.84 -11.23
C SER A 74 -7.20 15.19 -11.07
N SER A 75 -7.27 14.07 -10.37
CA SER A 75 -8.48 13.29 -10.20
C SER A 75 -9.30 13.79 -9.02
N ASP A 76 -10.58 13.43 -8.99
CA ASP A 76 -11.46 13.65 -7.83
C ASP A 76 -11.24 12.60 -6.75
N LYS A 77 -10.42 11.59 -7.02
CA LYS A 77 -10.16 10.48 -6.11
C LYS A 77 -8.76 10.61 -5.53
N TRP A 78 -8.52 9.90 -4.43
CA TRP A 78 -7.18 9.82 -3.86
C TRP A 78 -6.27 9.04 -4.78
N LYS A 79 -5.00 9.43 -4.80
CA LYS A 79 -4.00 8.79 -5.65
C LYS A 79 -2.89 8.27 -4.77
N PHE A 80 -2.56 7.00 -4.94
CA PHE A 80 -1.54 6.31 -4.15
C PHE A 80 -0.40 5.94 -5.07
N PHE A 81 0.78 6.46 -4.78
CA PHE A 81 1.97 6.23 -5.61
C PHE A 81 2.84 5.19 -4.95
N GLU A 82 3.12 4.13 -5.69
CA GLU A 82 4.05 3.11 -5.22
C GLU A 82 5.44 3.51 -5.65
N MET A 83 6.26 3.91 -4.70
CA MET A 83 7.62 4.35 -4.94
C MET A 83 8.56 3.18 -4.74
N PHE A 84 9.55 3.08 -5.58
CA PHE A 84 10.45 1.94 -5.59
C PHE A 84 11.88 2.38 -5.88
N LYS A 85 12.83 1.74 -5.20
CA LYS A 85 14.25 1.93 -5.46
C LYS A 85 14.96 0.61 -5.26
N GLY A 86 15.62 0.10 -6.31
CA GLY A 86 16.46 -1.08 -6.19
C GLY A 86 17.89 -0.70 -5.82
N SER A 87 18.72 -1.70 -5.55
CA SER A 87 20.08 -1.48 -5.09
C SER A 87 20.95 -0.75 -6.11
N SER A 88 20.66 -0.94 -7.39
CA SER A 88 21.45 -0.30 -8.46
C SER A 88 20.93 1.07 -8.86
N GLN A 89 19.82 1.51 -8.29
CA GLN A 89 19.25 2.80 -8.63
C GLN A 89 19.75 3.86 -7.66
N SER A 90 19.92 5.07 -8.16
CA SER A 90 20.36 6.18 -7.32
C SER A 90 19.19 6.90 -6.67
N ASP A 91 17.97 6.70 -7.17
CA ASP A 91 16.81 7.44 -6.69
C ASP A 91 15.55 6.60 -6.82
N PHE A 92 14.50 7.02 -6.14
CA PHE A 92 13.20 6.36 -6.21
C PHE A 92 12.51 6.70 -7.53
N SER A 93 11.71 5.76 -8.00
CA SER A 93 10.83 5.99 -9.15
C SER A 93 9.43 5.56 -8.77
N ASN A 94 8.44 6.15 -9.44
CA ASN A 94 7.05 5.72 -9.28
C ASN A 94 6.84 4.45 -10.09
N ARG A 95 6.56 3.35 -9.40
CA ARG A 95 6.39 2.06 -10.06
C ARG A 95 4.97 1.89 -10.59
N ARG A 96 3.99 2.13 -9.76
CA ARG A 96 2.58 1.98 -10.09
C ARG A 96 1.77 2.98 -9.32
N THR A 97 0.53 3.18 -9.77
CA THR A 97 -0.36 4.15 -9.14
C THR A 97 -1.75 3.54 -8.99
N LEU A 98 -2.35 3.77 -7.84
CA LEU A 98 -3.74 3.39 -7.60
C LEU A 98 -4.54 4.66 -7.35
N THR A 99 -5.63 4.81 -8.10
CA THR A 99 -6.56 5.94 -7.92
C THR A 99 -7.86 5.37 -7.33
N SER A 100 -8.26 5.87 -6.17
CA SER A 100 -9.33 5.22 -5.42
C SER A 100 -10.06 6.17 -4.50
N ASP A 101 -11.39 6.02 -4.45
CA ASP A 101 -12.23 6.71 -3.47
C ASP A 101 -12.21 6.00 -2.12
N ASN A 102 -11.86 4.73 -2.11
CA ASN A 102 -12.03 3.90 -0.92
C ASN A 102 -10.91 4.06 0.08
N ARG A 103 -9.81 4.69 -0.35
CA ARG A 103 -8.68 4.99 0.52
C ARG A 103 -8.08 3.73 1.15
N LEU A 104 -8.09 2.64 0.39
CA LEU A 104 -7.53 1.37 0.81
C LEU A 104 -6.37 1.00 -0.09
N VAL A 105 -5.31 0.50 0.52
CA VAL A 105 -4.10 0.09 -0.17
C VAL A 105 -3.81 -1.34 0.25
N GLY A 106 -3.49 -2.19 -0.71
CA GLY A 106 -3.16 -3.58 -0.43
C GLY A 106 -1.68 -3.86 -0.69
N MET A 107 -1.10 -4.67 0.17
CA MET A 107 0.28 -5.11 0.01
C MET A 107 0.36 -6.58 0.41
N LEU A 108 0.95 -7.40 -0.47
CA LEU A 108 1.10 -8.83 -0.23
C LEU A 108 2.54 -9.22 -0.50
N LYS A 109 3.09 -10.01 0.40
CA LYS A 109 4.41 -10.61 0.22
C LYS A 109 4.21 -12.08 -0.15
N TYR A 110 4.54 -12.43 -1.39
CA TYR A 110 4.31 -13.78 -1.88
C TYR A 110 5.27 -14.09 -3.02
N GLY A 111 5.88 -15.25 -2.95
CA GLY A 111 6.77 -15.71 -4.00
C GLY A 111 8.02 -14.87 -4.16
N GLY A 112 8.52 -14.28 -3.07
CA GLY A 112 9.69 -13.42 -3.13
C GLY A 112 9.44 -12.06 -3.76
N ARG A 113 8.16 -11.69 -3.90
CA ARG A 113 7.77 -10.44 -4.54
C ARG A 113 6.81 -9.68 -3.66
N VAL A 114 6.69 -8.37 -3.93
CA VAL A 114 5.67 -7.54 -3.32
C VAL A 114 4.58 -7.30 -4.36
N TRP A 115 3.35 -7.66 -4.02
CA TRP A 115 2.18 -7.48 -4.88
C TRP A 115 1.37 -6.32 -4.36
N THR A 116 0.85 -5.50 -5.26
CA THR A 116 0.03 -4.35 -4.91
C THR A 116 -1.10 -4.21 -5.92
N PHE A 117 -2.10 -3.40 -5.56
CA PHE A 117 -3.17 -3.06 -6.49
C PHE A 117 -2.81 -1.78 -7.22
N HIS A 118 -3.13 -1.72 -8.50
CA HIS A 118 -2.91 -0.53 -9.32
C HIS A 118 -4.07 -0.32 -10.27
N GLY A 119 -4.11 0.87 -10.86
CA GLY A 119 -5.17 1.25 -11.77
C GLY A 119 -6.13 2.21 -11.10
N GLU A 120 -7.39 2.13 -11.46
CA GLU A 120 -8.42 2.99 -10.89
C GLU A 120 -9.61 2.15 -10.46
N THR A 121 -10.05 2.34 -9.20
CA THR A 121 -11.24 1.62 -8.74
C THR A 121 -12.47 2.09 -9.52
N PRO A 122 -13.41 1.22 -9.81
CA PRO A 122 -13.57 -0.15 -9.32
C PRO A 122 -12.90 -1.23 -10.18
N ARG A 123 -11.92 -0.90 -10.98
CA ARG A 123 -11.28 -1.85 -11.89
C ARG A 123 -9.80 -2.04 -11.60
N ALA A 124 -9.37 -1.78 -10.37
CA ALA A 124 -7.97 -2.00 -9.98
C ALA A 124 -7.63 -3.49 -10.02
N THR A 125 -6.40 -3.78 -10.41
CA THR A 125 -5.90 -5.14 -10.50
C THR A 125 -4.56 -5.24 -9.79
N THR A 126 -4.09 -6.46 -9.58
CA THR A 126 -2.83 -6.69 -8.88
C THR A 126 -1.67 -6.84 -9.85
N ASP A 127 -0.50 -6.47 -9.38
CA ASP A 127 0.75 -6.71 -10.09
C ASP A 127 1.86 -6.77 -9.05
N SER A 128 3.02 -7.25 -9.44
CA SER A 128 4.11 -7.44 -8.50
C SER A 128 5.39 -6.78 -8.97
N SER A 129 6.22 -6.42 -7.99
CA SER A 129 7.59 -6.02 -8.25
C SER A 129 8.46 -7.26 -8.35
N SER A 130 9.24 -7.34 -9.41
CA SER A 130 10.20 -8.43 -9.58
C SER A 130 11.50 -7.97 -8.95
N THR A 131 11.89 -8.60 -7.84
CA THR A 131 13.11 -8.20 -7.14
C THR A 131 13.75 -9.40 -6.48
N ALA A 132 14.81 -9.15 -5.73
CA ALA A 132 15.48 -10.15 -4.93
C ALA A 132 14.59 -10.61 -3.77
N ASP A 133 15.13 -11.56 -3.04
CA ASP A 133 14.43 -12.17 -1.91
C ASP A 133 13.93 -11.13 -0.91
N LEU A 134 12.64 -11.07 -0.72
CA LEU A 134 12.00 -10.14 0.18
C LEU A 134 11.50 -10.79 1.47
N ASN A 135 11.94 -12.02 1.73
CA ASN A 135 11.42 -12.76 2.88
C ASN A 135 11.72 -12.09 4.21
N ASN A 136 12.76 -11.27 4.24
CA ASN A 136 13.20 -10.65 5.50
C ASN A 136 12.84 -9.17 5.59
N ILE A 137 12.00 -8.67 4.69
CA ILE A 137 11.65 -7.25 4.72
C ILE A 137 10.63 -7.00 5.83
N SER A 138 10.81 -5.90 6.55
CA SER A 138 9.85 -5.42 7.52
C SER A 138 9.17 -4.18 6.96
N ILE A 139 7.96 -3.92 7.44
CA ILE A 139 7.13 -2.82 6.96
C ILE A 139 6.78 -1.92 8.13
N ILE A 140 6.88 -0.62 7.90
CA ILE A 140 6.40 0.39 8.83
C ILE A 140 5.08 0.90 8.28
N ILE A 141 3.99 0.65 8.98
CA ILE A 141 2.66 1.06 8.55
C ILE A 141 2.22 2.24 9.40
N HIS A 142 1.80 3.30 8.74
CA HIS A 142 1.45 4.56 9.41
C HIS A 142 -0.04 4.74 9.61
N SER A 143 -0.83 3.71 9.31
CA SER A 143 -2.29 3.77 9.41
C SER A 143 -2.82 2.46 9.93
N GLU A 144 -4.12 2.42 10.23
CA GLU A 144 -4.76 1.16 10.62
C GLU A 144 -4.81 0.21 9.44
N PHE A 145 -4.79 -1.08 9.74
CA PHE A 145 -4.80 -2.06 8.67
C PHE A 145 -5.46 -3.35 9.12
N TYR A 146 -5.80 -4.19 8.14
CA TYR A 146 -6.40 -5.51 8.33
C TYR A 146 -5.51 -6.54 7.67
N ILE A 147 -5.63 -7.78 8.10
CA ILE A 147 -4.88 -8.90 7.53
C ILE A 147 -5.88 -9.85 6.88
N ILE A 148 -5.62 -10.20 5.61
CA ILE A 148 -6.50 -11.09 4.85
C ILE A 148 -5.65 -12.18 4.23
N PRO A 149 -5.96 -13.47 4.50
CA PRO A 149 -5.20 -14.56 3.89
C PRO A 149 -5.25 -14.49 2.36
N ARG A 150 -4.17 -14.89 1.71
CA ARG A 150 -4.13 -14.90 0.25
C ARG A 150 -5.22 -15.75 -0.34
N SER A 151 -5.65 -16.81 0.37
CA SER A 151 -6.76 -17.64 -0.10
C SER A 151 -8.06 -16.86 -0.22
N GLN A 152 -8.16 -15.68 0.42
CA GLN A 152 -9.32 -14.80 0.33
C GLN A 152 -8.99 -13.54 -0.45
N GLU A 153 -8.09 -13.62 -1.41
CA GLU A 153 -7.68 -12.46 -2.20
C GLU A 153 -8.88 -11.84 -2.93
N SER A 154 -9.87 -12.63 -3.32
CA SER A 154 -11.06 -12.08 -3.96
C SER A 154 -11.78 -11.09 -3.07
N LYS A 155 -11.78 -11.32 -1.76
CA LYS A 155 -12.36 -10.38 -0.80
C LYS A 155 -11.52 -9.11 -0.72
N CYS A 156 -10.21 -9.25 -0.71
CA CYS A 156 -9.34 -8.09 -0.69
C CYS A 156 -9.57 -7.24 -1.94
N ASN A 157 -9.68 -7.89 -3.10
CA ASN A 157 -9.97 -7.22 -4.36
C ASN A 157 -11.29 -6.47 -4.28
N GLU A 158 -12.31 -7.12 -3.73
CA GLU A 158 -13.63 -6.51 -3.58
C GLU A 158 -13.56 -5.26 -2.70
N TYR A 159 -12.84 -5.33 -1.58
CA TYR A 159 -12.75 -4.19 -0.66
C TYR A 159 -11.97 -3.04 -1.29
N ILE A 160 -10.88 -3.33 -1.97
CA ILE A 160 -10.12 -2.28 -2.66
C ILE A 160 -11.00 -1.55 -3.66
N ASN A 161 -11.79 -2.30 -4.42
CA ASN A 161 -12.55 -1.73 -5.54
C ASN A 161 -13.88 -1.13 -5.13
N ASN A 162 -14.48 -1.60 -4.04
CA ASN A 162 -15.83 -1.18 -3.67
C ASN A 162 -15.94 -0.66 -2.24
N GLY A 163 -14.85 -0.70 -1.48
CA GLY A 163 -14.87 -0.24 -0.10
C GLY A 163 -15.14 -1.36 0.88
N LEU A 164 -14.83 -1.10 2.13
CA LEU A 164 -15.08 -2.06 3.20
C LEU A 164 -16.58 -2.22 3.41
N PRO A 165 -17.03 -3.42 3.83
CA PRO A 165 -18.44 -3.61 4.12
C PRO A 165 -18.81 -2.77 5.34
N PRO A 166 -20.13 -2.53 5.55
CA PRO A 166 -20.56 -1.87 6.77
C PRO A 166 -20.04 -2.63 7.99
N ILE A 167 -19.70 -1.89 9.03
CA ILE A 167 -19.20 -2.51 10.24
C ILE A 167 -20.27 -3.41 10.81
N GLN A 168 -19.92 -4.68 11.00
CA GLN A 168 -20.78 -5.64 11.65
C GLN A 168 -20.34 -5.72 13.10
N ASN A 169 -21.28 -5.67 14.00
CA ASN A 169 -20.96 -5.82 15.40
C ASN A 169 -20.75 -7.29 15.70
N THR A 170 -19.54 -7.74 15.49
CA THR A 170 -19.20 -9.14 15.56
C THR A 170 -18.40 -9.52 16.79
N ARG A 171 -18.18 -8.60 17.68
CA ARG A 171 -17.37 -8.87 18.87
C ARG A 171 -18.14 -8.61 20.12
#